data_7e2fc1bcd156d879a05d20a81acdf8f9
#
_entry.id   7e2fc1bcd156d879a05d20a81acdf8f9
#
_cell.length_a   1.000
_cell.length_b   1.000
_cell.length_c   1.000
_cell.angle_alpha   90.00
_cell.angle_beta   90.00
_cell.angle_gamma   90.00
#
_symmetry.space_group_name_H-M   'P 1'
#
loop_
_entity.id
_entity.type
_entity.pdbx_description
1 polymer ?
#
loop_
_entity_poly.entity_id
_entity_poly.type
_entity_poly.pdbx_seq_one_letter_code
_entity_poly.pdbx_strand_id
1 'polypeptide(L)'
;NTGEVLSVTDQGITITAVQSIGDNYHAEIIFRIEGFDLPENEMPDIWPVVSIDGDKRFGGGQSGWFYDGLTTNEKGDTVYASTGLPVQSDEEGCLILDFVANDGSLEYTHYISFEDTDGRYFGKEIVCHFQSIGFQSHEKAGMPIPQVEGNWELKWTLTGTGDSVTITPNAKIGDSNVILLDAQIGQ
;
A
#
# COMPACT_ATOMS: atom_id res chain seq x y z
N ASN A 1 12.56 -10.49 -9.73
CA ASN A 1 11.98 -11.46 -8.81
C ASN A 1 13.11 -12.10 -8.00
N THR A 2 13.56 -11.44 -6.98
CA THR A 2 14.45 -12.04 -5.99
C THR A 2 13.59 -12.86 -5.06
N GLY A 3 13.68 -14.18 -5.15
CA GLY A 3 12.89 -15.12 -4.36
C GLY A 3 13.26 -15.20 -2.88
N GLU A 4 13.72 -14.12 -2.29
CA GLU A 4 13.95 -14.01 -0.86
C GLU A 4 12.74 -13.34 -0.23
N VAL A 5 11.95 -14.13 0.50
CA VAL A 5 10.86 -13.61 1.35
C VAL A 5 11.52 -12.89 2.52
N LEU A 6 11.33 -11.58 2.58
CA LEU A 6 11.89 -10.76 3.63
C LEU A 6 10.88 -10.61 4.76
N SER A 7 11.16 -11.19 5.92
CA SER A 7 10.30 -11.15 7.09
C SER A 7 11.06 -10.73 8.34
N VAL A 8 10.42 -9.96 9.20
CA VAL A 8 10.93 -9.60 10.53
C VAL A 8 9.83 -9.81 11.56
N THR A 9 10.17 -10.45 12.66
CA THR A 9 9.26 -10.68 13.79
C THR A 9 9.73 -9.91 15.01
N ASP A 10 8.85 -9.13 15.60
CA ASP A 10 9.01 -8.49 16.90
C ASP A 10 7.67 -8.44 17.64
N GLN A 11 7.67 -8.48 18.96
CA GLN A 11 6.46 -8.45 19.81
C GLN A 11 5.39 -9.50 19.43
N GLY A 12 5.78 -10.63 18.83
CA GLY A 12 4.85 -11.65 18.35
C GLY A 12 4.19 -11.34 16.99
N ILE A 13 4.50 -10.19 16.39
CA ILE A 13 3.97 -9.77 15.09
C ILE A 13 5.05 -9.94 14.03
N THR A 14 4.69 -10.52 12.90
CA THR A 14 5.58 -10.70 11.75
C THR A 14 5.15 -9.79 10.62
N ILE A 15 6.07 -8.97 10.11
CA ILE A 15 5.88 -8.20 8.89
C ILE A 15 6.74 -8.81 7.79
N THR A 16 6.11 -9.09 6.66
CA THR A 16 6.74 -9.69 5.48
C THR A 16 6.55 -8.77 4.27
N ALA A 17 7.63 -8.40 3.60
CA ALA A 17 7.54 -7.76 2.28
C ALA A 17 7.30 -8.85 1.23
N VAL A 18 6.05 -8.95 0.74
CA VAL A 18 5.65 -10.03 -0.20
C VAL A 18 5.87 -9.65 -1.65
N GLN A 19 5.84 -8.36 -1.94
CA GLN A 19 6.07 -7.85 -3.29
C GLN A 19 6.66 -6.44 -3.23
N SER A 20 7.57 -6.16 -4.16
CA SER A 20 8.07 -4.82 -4.44
C SER A 20 8.22 -4.67 -5.95
N ILE A 21 7.51 -3.71 -6.51
CA ILE A 21 7.57 -3.36 -7.94
C ILE A 21 7.81 -1.87 -8.06
N GLY A 22 8.45 -1.46 -9.14
CA GLY A 22 8.65 -0.03 -9.37
C GLY A 22 9.12 0.27 -10.78
N ASP A 23 8.98 1.53 -11.15
CA ASP A 23 9.50 2.16 -12.36
C ASP A 23 10.13 3.50 -12.01
N ASN A 24 10.53 4.28 -13.02
CA ASN A 24 11.19 5.58 -12.81
C ASN A 24 10.34 6.60 -12.04
N TYR A 25 9.05 6.39 -11.87
CA TYR A 25 8.12 7.34 -11.29
C TYR A 25 7.66 6.95 -9.90
N HIS A 26 7.60 5.64 -9.63
CA HIS A 26 7.06 5.15 -8.36
C HIS A 26 7.60 3.76 -7.98
N ALA A 27 7.42 3.43 -6.71
CA ALA A 27 7.52 2.07 -6.20
C ALA A 27 6.27 1.73 -5.40
N GLU A 28 5.82 0.49 -5.53
CA GLU A 28 4.74 -0.10 -4.75
C GLU A 28 5.27 -1.32 -4.00
N ILE A 29 4.97 -1.37 -2.72
CA ILE A 29 5.44 -2.43 -1.83
C ILE A 29 4.25 -2.98 -1.09
N ILE A 30 4.06 -4.29 -1.17
CA ILE A 30 2.99 -4.99 -0.45
C ILE A 30 3.60 -5.69 0.74
N PHE A 31 3.05 -5.41 1.92
CA PHE A 31 3.41 -6.03 3.18
C PHE A 31 2.26 -6.90 3.68
N ARG A 32 2.60 -8.07 4.19
CA ARG A 32 1.72 -8.94 4.96
C ARG A 32 2.08 -8.84 6.42
N ILE A 33 1.07 -8.71 7.29
CA ILE A 33 1.22 -8.55 8.72
C ILE A 33 0.45 -9.67 9.40
N GLU A 34 1.14 -10.45 10.21
CA GLU A 34 0.60 -11.61 10.92
C GLU A 34 0.81 -11.46 12.42
N GLY A 35 -0.13 -11.96 13.21
CA GLY A 35 -0.05 -11.94 14.69
C GLY A 35 -0.53 -10.65 15.33
N PHE A 36 -1.14 -9.72 14.58
CA PHE A 36 -1.81 -8.55 15.14
C PHE A 36 -3.32 -8.79 15.20
N ASP A 37 -3.88 -8.72 16.40
CA ASP A 37 -5.33 -8.85 16.63
C ASP A 37 -5.99 -7.49 16.43
N LEU A 38 -6.55 -7.27 15.23
CA LEU A 38 -7.33 -6.06 14.94
C LEU A 38 -8.68 -6.14 15.66
N PRO A 39 -9.06 -5.12 16.46
CA PRO A 39 -10.39 -5.09 17.07
C PRO A 39 -11.49 -5.04 15.99
N GLU A 40 -12.63 -5.61 16.29
CA GLU A 40 -13.77 -5.66 15.37
C GLU A 40 -14.23 -4.25 14.99
N ASN A 41 -14.49 -4.03 13.71
CA ASN A 41 -14.92 -2.75 13.13
C ASN A 41 -13.92 -1.59 13.25
N GLU A 42 -12.67 -1.86 13.57
CA GLU A 42 -11.62 -0.84 13.58
C GLU A 42 -10.78 -0.90 12.31
N MET A 43 -10.30 0.24 11.84
CA MET A 43 -9.42 0.32 10.68
C MET A 43 -7.96 0.20 11.13
N PRO A 44 -7.16 -0.73 10.57
CA PRO A 44 -5.76 -0.85 10.95
C PRO A 44 -4.98 0.42 10.63
N ASP A 45 -3.96 0.71 11.44
CA ASP A 45 -3.06 1.84 11.25
C ASP A 45 -1.61 1.38 11.38
N ILE A 46 -0.88 1.55 10.29
CA ILE A 46 0.56 1.27 10.23
C ILE A 46 1.19 2.19 9.18
N TRP A 47 2.37 2.71 9.50
CA TRP A 47 3.10 3.56 8.58
C TRP A 47 4.60 3.34 8.70
N PRO A 48 5.31 2.94 7.63
CA PRO A 48 6.75 2.79 7.66
C PRO A 48 7.47 4.14 7.54
N VAL A 49 8.57 4.26 8.25
CA VAL A 49 9.60 5.24 7.90
C VAL A 49 10.46 4.63 6.81
N VAL A 50 10.41 5.20 5.61
CA VAL A 50 11.15 4.69 4.46
C VAL A 50 12.40 5.50 4.21
N SER A 51 13.50 4.85 3.84
CA SER A 51 14.69 5.47 3.27
C SER A 51 15.23 4.65 2.10
N ILE A 52 15.82 5.33 1.11
CA ILE A 52 16.50 4.69 -0.01
C ILE A 52 17.91 5.26 -0.08
N ASP A 53 18.92 4.39 -0.04
CA ASP A 53 20.36 4.75 0.05
C ASP A 53 20.64 5.74 1.23
N GLY A 54 19.87 5.57 2.34
CA GLY A 54 19.93 6.43 3.53
C GLY A 54 19.17 7.77 3.41
N ASP A 55 18.67 8.15 2.24
CA ASP A 55 17.86 9.35 2.07
C ASP A 55 16.38 9.03 2.37
N LYS A 56 15.73 9.93 3.15
CA LYS A 56 14.30 9.89 3.47
C LYS A 56 13.47 10.86 2.62
N ARG A 57 14.11 11.59 1.72
CA ARG A 57 13.48 12.61 0.89
C ARG A 57 13.58 12.22 -0.58
N PHE A 58 12.54 11.63 -1.09
CA PHE A 58 12.46 11.18 -2.49
C PHE A 58 11.91 12.28 -3.42
N GLY A 59 11.53 13.43 -2.85
CA GLY A 59 10.96 14.57 -3.57
C GLY A 59 9.48 14.43 -3.92
N GLY A 60 8.97 13.23 -4.07
CA GLY A 60 7.56 12.95 -4.32
C GLY A 60 6.75 12.72 -3.05
N GLY A 61 5.63 12.06 -3.19
CA GLY A 61 4.74 11.71 -2.08
C GLY A 61 4.86 10.24 -1.65
N GLN A 62 4.28 9.96 -0.49
CA GLN A 62 4.04 8.61 -0.03
C GLN A 62 2.57 8.47 0.35
N SER A 63 2.00 7.32 0.07
CA SER A 63 0.65 6.94 0.49
C SER A 63 0.61 5.46 0.84
N GLY A 64 -0.43 5.06 1.55
CA GLY A 64 -0.59 3.66 1.87
C GLY A 64 -2.05 3.36 2.18
N TRP A 65 -2.43 2.11 1.97
CA TRP A 65 -3.78 1.62 2.22
C TRP A 65 -3.75 0.15 2.60
N PHE A 66 -4.76 -0.26 3.33
CA PHE A 66 -4.99 -1.68 3.61
C PHE A 66 -5.95 -2.26 2.59
N TYR A 67 -5.78 -3.53 2.28
CA TYR A 67 -6.81 -4.29 1.63
C TYR A 67 -8.05 -4.30 2.53
N ASP A 68 -9.20 -3.92 1.97
CA ASP A 68 -10.44 -3.67 2.71
C ASP A 68 -11.46 -4.83 2.63
N GLY A 69 -11.03 -5.96 2.06
CA GLY A 69 -11.87 -7.14 1.88
C GLY A 69 -12.89 -7.03 0.74
N LEU A 70 -12.86 -5.95 -0.03
CA LEU A 70 -13.84 -5.72 -1.08
C LEU A 70 -13.34 -6.13 -2.47
N THR A 71 -14.26 -6.49 -3.33
CA THR A 71 -14.01 -6.77 -4.75
C THR A 71 -15.25 -6.41 -5.58
N THR A 72 -15.07 -6.42 -6.90
CA THR A 72 -16.19 -6.21 -7.85
C THR A 72 -16.59 -7.53 -8.48
N ASN A 73 -17.87 -7.88 -8.43
CA ASN A 73 -18.39 -9.08 -9.08
C ASN A 73 -18.55 -8.88 -10.60
N GLU A 74 -18.93 -9.94 -11.33
CA GLU A 74 -19.14 -9.91 -12.79
C GLU A 74 -20.22 -8.91 -13.24
N LYS A 75 -21.11 -8.47 -12.35
CA LYS A 75 -22.17 -7.50 -12.64
C LYS A 75 -21.74 -6.06 -12.39
N GLY A 76 -20.53 -5.85 -11.85
CA GLY A 76 -20.04 -4.54 -11.46
C GLY A 76 -20.44 -4.09 -10.05
N ASP A 77 -21.06 -4.96 -9.24
CA ASP A 77 -21.41 -4.63 -7.87
C ASP A 77 -20.22 -4.85 -6.93
N THR A 78 -20.08 -3.99 -5.93
CA THR A 78 -19.08 -4.16 -4.86
C THR A 78 -19.59 -5.20 -3.85
N VAL A 79 -18.77 -6.20 -3.59
CA VAL A 79 -19.09 -7.34 -2.71
C VAL A 79 -17.89 -7.67 -1.82
N TYR A 80 -18.13 -8.39 -0.72
CA TYR A 80 -17.02 -8.97 0.05
C TYR A 80 -16.30 -10.05 -0.77
N ALA A 81 -14.98 -9.93 -0.86
CA ALA A 81 -14.15 -10.89 -1.59
C ALA A 81 -14.22 -12.30 -0.98
N SER A 82 -14.37 -12.39 0.35
CA SER A 82 -14.44 -13.65 1.07
C SER A 82 -15.72 -14.45 0.85
N THR A 83 -16.86 -13.78 0.59
CA THR A 83 -18.19 -14.43 0.55
C THR A 83 -18.95 -14.18 -0.75
N GLY A 84 -18.61 -13.15 -1.52
CA GLY A 84 -19.37 -12.68 -2.67
C GLY A 84 -20.71 -12.02 -2.32
N LEU A 85 -20.97 -11.78 -1.02
CA LEU A 85 -22.19 -11.12 -0.57
C LEU A 85 -22.07 -9.59 -0.70
N PRO A 86 -23.20 -8.88 -0.88
CA PRO A 86 -23.22 -7.42 -0.89
C PRO A 86 -22.62 -6.83 0.38
N VAL A 87 -21.88 -5.73 0.23
CA VAL A 87 -21.29 -4.99 1.34
C VAL A 87 -22.40 -4.42 2.22
N GLN A 88 -22.22 -4.54 3.53
CA GLN A 88 -23.12 -4.01 4.55
C GLN A 88 -22.67 -2.64 5.01
N SER A 89 -23.61 -1.88 5.54
CA SER A 89 -23.35 -0.61 6.21
C SER A 89 -23.83 -0.69 7.65
N ASP A 90 -23.16 0.08 8.51
CA ASP A 90 -23.58 0.28 9.90
C ASP A 90 -24.83 1.20 10.00
N GLU A 91 -25.23 1.52 11.23
CA GLU A 91 -26.38 2.38 11.50
C GLU A 91 -26.17 3.83 11.03
N GLU A 92 -24.93 4.27 10.86
CA GLU A 92 -24.53 5.59 10.38
C GLU A 92 -24.35 5.65 8.87
N GLY A 93 -24.46 4.50 8.18
CA GLY A 93 -24.35 4.37 6.72
C GLY A 93 -22.91 4.23 6.24
N CYS A 94 -21.94 4.02 7.12
CA CYS A 94 -20.57 3.71 6.76
C CYS A 94 -20.45 2.25 6.34
N LEU A 95 -19.62 1.96 5.32
CA LEU A 95 -19.38 0.60 4.89
C LEU A 95 -18.64 -0.19 5.98
N ILE A 96 -19.12 -1.38 6.27
CA ILE A 96 -18.42 -2.34 7.12
C ILE A 96 -17.35 -3.01 6.27
N LEU A 97 -16.07 -2.78 6.59
CA LEU A 97 -14.93 -3.30 5.85
C LEU A 97 -14.36 -4.54 6.54
N ASP A 98 -13.76 -5.44 5.77
CA ASP A 98 -13.13 -6.67 6.27
C ASP A 98 -11.64 -6.64 5.94
N PHE A 99 -10.87 -6.03 6.83
CA PHE A 99 -9.43 -5.86 6.65
C PHE A 99 -8.63 -7.15 6.91
N VAL A 100 -9.23 -8.13 7.60
CA VAL A 100 -8.56 -9.36 7.99
C VAL A 100 -8.80 -10.43 6.94
N ALA A 101 -7.73 -10.90 6.31
CA ALA A 101 -7.81 -12.00 5.36
C ALA A 101 -8.22 -13.32 6.02
N ASN A 102 -8.64 -14.30 5.21
CA ASN A 102 -9.10 -15.61 5.71
C ASN A 102 -8.07 -16.36 6.56
N ASP A 103 -6.80 -16.04 6.43
CA ASP A 103 -5.69 -16.62 7.19
C ASP A 103 -5.32 -15.81 8.44
N GLY A 104 -6.07 -14.75 8.74
CA GLY A 104 -5.87 -13.90 9.91
C GLY A 104 -4.81 -12.81 9.70
N SER A 105 -4.27 -12.64 8.49
CA SER A 105 -3.30 -11.59 8.18
C SER A 105 -3.96 -10.29 7.72
N LEU A 106 -3.21 -9.18 7.83
CA LEU A 106 -3.53 -7.92 7.16
C LEU A 106 -2.61 -7.76 5.95
N GLU A 107 -3.11 -7.12 4.90
CA GLU A 107 -2.30 -6.71 3.76
C GLU A 107 -2.26 -5.19 3.67
N TYR A 108 -1.05 -4.63 3.63
CA TYR A 108 -0.79 -3.20 3.55
C TYR A 108 0.03 -2.88 2.31
N THR A 109 -0.47 -2.01 1.47
CA THR A 109 0.25 -1.50 0.30
C THR A 109 0.82 -0.13 0.62
N HIS A 110 2.12 0.04 0.40
CA HIS A 110 2.83 1.32 0.51
C HIS A 110 3.29 1.79 -0.86
N TYR A 111 2.92 3.00 -1.21
CA TYR A 111 3.24 3.64 -2.47
C TYR A 111 4.20 4.81 -2.25
N ILE A 112 5.23 4.88 -3.08
CA ILE A 112 6.23 5.96 -3.10
C ILE A 112 6.25 6.55 -4.50
N SER A 113 6.05 7.85 -4.63
CA SER A 113 6.29 8.58 -5.89
C SER A 113 7.65 9.27 -5.85
N PHE A 114 8.36 9.26 -6.97
CA PHE A 114 9.66 9.89 -7.11
C PHE A 114 9.52 11.22 -7.87
N GLU A 115 10.18 12.27 -7.38
CA GLU A 115 10.28 13.53 -8.10
C GLU A 115 11.25 13.41 -9.28
N ASP A 116 12.38 12.74 -9.04
CA ASP A 116 13.37 12.46 -10.06
C ASP A 116 13.06 11.15 -10.78
N THR A 117 12.89 11.23 -12.08
CA THR A 117 12.46 10.13 -12.94
C THR A 117 13.62 9.50 -13.72
N ASP A 118 14.85 9.67 -13.24
CA ASP A 118 16.07 9.15 -13.87
C ASP A 118 16.42 7.71 -13.45
N GLY A 119 15.57 7.09 -12.63
CA GLY A 119 15.77 5.72 -12.16
C GLY A 119 16.86 5.56 -11.09
N ARG A 120 17.38 6.65 -10.53
CA ARG A 120 18.53 6.64 -9.60
C ARG A 120 18.30 5.86 -8.31
N TYR A 121 17.06 5.58 -7.97
CA TYR A 121 16.70 4.82 -6.77
C TYR A 121 16.77 3.31 -6.96
N PHE A 122 16.77 2.82 -8.21
CA PHE A 122 16.88 1.41 -8.48
C PHE A 122 18.31 0.89 -8.32
N GLY A 123 18.44 -0.32 -7.82
CA GLY A 123 19.72 -0.90 -7.41
C GLY A 123 20.24 -0.39 -6.08
N LYS A 124 19.48 0.48 -5.39
CA LYS A 124 19.81 1.01 -4.07
C LYS A 124 19.13 0.23 -2.97
N GLU A 125 19.71 0.26 -1.78
CA GLU A 125 19.08 -0.32 -0.60
C GLU A 125 17.88 0.52 -0.19
N ILE A 126 16.71 -0.11 -0.08
CA ILE A 126 15.53 0.44 0.56
C ILE A 126 15.41 -0.14 1.96
N VAL A 127 15.05 0.71 2.90
CA VAL A 127 14.76 0.33 4.29
C VAL A 127 13.35 0.80 4.61
N CYS A 128 12.51 -0.12 5.05
CA CYS A 128 11.20 0.17 5.62
C CYS A 128 11.19 -0.19 7.10
N HIS A 129 11.00 0.80 7.95
CA HIS A 129 11.04 0.66 9.39
C HIS A 129 9.67 1.01 9.99
N PHE A 130 9.02 0.02 10.59
CA PHE A 130 7.77 0.17 11.32
C PHE A 130 8.07 0.23 12.82
N GLN A 131 7.54 1.22 13.51
CA GLN A 131 7.78 1.48 14.94
C GLN A 131 6.57 1.12 15.81
N SER A 132 5.39 1.10 15.22
CA SER A 132 4.16 0.73 15.90
C SER A 132 3.16 0.15 14.92
N ILE A 133 2.28 -0.69 15.45
CA ILE A 133 1.07 -1.19 14.77
C ILE A 133 -0.10 -0.87 15.68
N GLY A 134 -1.16 -0.33 15.09
CA GLY A 134 -2.35 0.07 15.83
C GLY A 134 -3.59 0.05 14.97
N PHE A 135 -4.56 0.85 15.37
CA PHE A 135 -5.79 1.05 14.63
C PHE A 135 -6.31 2.49 14.81
N GLN A 136 -7.20 2.90 13.91
CA GLN A 136 -7.91 4.17 14.01
C GLN A 136 -9.28 3.91 14.65
N SER A 137 -9.53 4.56 15.78
CA SER A 137 -10.80 4.38 16.50
C SER A 137 -11.89 5.27 15.94
N HIS A 138 -13.02 4.69 15.61
CA HIS A 138 -14.23 5.44 15.25
C HIS A 138 -14.70 6.37 16.38
N GLU A 139 -14.57 5.95 17.64
CA GLU A 139 -14.95 6.75 18.81
C GLU A 139 -14.08 7.99 19.01
N LYS A 140 -12.85 7.99 18.52
CA LYS A 140 -11.86 9.07 18.68
C LYS A 140 -11.60 9.87 17.40
N ALA A 141 -12.61 9.98 16.55
CA ALA A 141 -12.54 10.75 15.31
C ALA A 141 -11.38 10.36 14.39
N GLY A 142 -11.10 9.06 14.27
CA GLY A 142 -10.06 8.53 13.38
C GLY A 142 -8.63 8.80 13.84
N MET A 143 -8.40 9.10 15.11
CA MET A 143 -7.04 9.25 15.65
C MET A 143 -6.35 7.89 15.78
N PRO A 144 -5.09 7.77 15.31
CA PRO A 144 -4.33 6.54 15.47
C PRO A 144 -4.15 6.18 16.95
N ILE A 145 -4.36 4.93 17.27
CA ILE A 145 -4.11 4.38 18.60
C ILE A 145 -3.05 3.29 18.46
N PRO A 146 -1.79 3.56 18.77
CA PRO A 146 -0.76 2.52 18.83
C PRO A 146 -1.15 1.46 19.86
N GLN A 147 -1.18 0.20 19.44
CA GLN A 147 -1.49 -0.94 20.32
C GLN A 147 -0.22 -1.71 20.68
N VAL A 148 0.71 -1.82 19.72
CA VAL A 148 1.98 -2.51 19.90
C VAL A 148 3.10 -1.63 19.36
N GLU A 149 4.05 -1.28 20.25
CA GLU A 149 5.31 -0.67 19.84
C GLU A 149 6.34 -1.77 19.60
N GLY A 150 7.15 -1.61 18.56
CA GLY A 150 8.16 -2.59 18.20
C GLY A 150 9.19 -2.03 17.22
N ASN A 151 10.00 -2.93 16.68
CA ASN A 151 11.08 -2.58 15.77
C ASN A 151 11.14 -3.58 14.61
N TRP A 152 10.32 -3.34 13.57
CA TRP A 152 10.31 -4.15 12.36
C TRP A 152 11.05 -3.40 11.26
N GLU A 153 12.31 -3.74 11.03
CA GLU A 153 13.14 -3.14 9.98
C GLU A 153 13.40 -4.16 8.86
N LEU A 154 12.89 -3.88 7.68
CA LEU A 154 13.08 -4.67 6.48
C LEU A 154 13.99 -3.93 5.52
N LYS A 155 14.97 -4.64 4.92
CA LYS A 155 15.96 -4.07 4.00
C LYS A 155 16.12 -4.96 2.77
N TRP A 156 16.10 -4.36 1.60
CA TRP A 156 16.39 -5.06 0.35
C TRP A 156 16.86 -4.09 -0.72
N THR A 157 17.30 -4.61 -1.84
CA THR A 157 17.61 -3.79 -3.01
C THR A 157 16.33 -3.49 -3.77
N LEU A 158 15.99 -2.21 -3.92
CA LEU A 158 14.84 -1.80 -4.73
C LEU A 158 15.10 -2.15 -6.19
N THR A 159 14.28 -3.02 -6.74
CA THR A 159 14.33 -3.40 -8.16
C THR A 159 13.16 -2.81 -8.90
N GLY A 160 13.37 -2.40 -10.14
CA GLY A 160 12.35 -1.87 -11.00
C GLY A 160 12.78 -1.92 -12.47
N THR A 161 11.84 -1.74 -13.34
CA THR A 161 12.14 -1.59 -14.77
C THR A 161 12.33 -0.11 -15.04
N GLY A 162 13.53 0.32 -15.43
CA GLY A 162 13.81 1.71 -15.82
C GLY A 162 13.10 2.14 -17.11
N ASP A 163 12.27 1.29 -17.71
CA ASP A 163 11.61 1.54 -18.98
C ASP A 163 10.23 2.14 -18.74
N SER A 164 10.05 3.38 -19.16
CA SER A 164 8.74 4.00 -19.29
C SER A 164 8.45 4.31 -20.77
N VAL A 165 7.21 4.18 -21.16
CA VAL A 165 6.74 4.56 -22.49
C VAL A 165 5.94 5.85 -22.36
N THR A 166 6.41 6.90 -23.05
CA THR A 166 5.62 8.14 -23.18
C THR A 166 4.72 8.04 -24.40
N ILE A 167 3.42 8.11 -24.18
CA ILE A 167 2.43 8.16 -25.25
C ILE A 167 1.97 9.60 -25.39
N THR A 168 2.08 10.15 -26.60
CA THR A 168 1.65 11.52 -26.89
C THR A 168 0.42 11.48 -27.82
N PRO A 169 -0.77 11.19 -27.29
CA PRO A 169 -1.94 10.96 -28.12
C PRO A 169 -2.52 12.23 -28.74
N ASN A 170 -2.24 13.42 -28.18
CA ASN A 170 -2.89 14.68 -28.59
C ASN A 170 -4.42 14.52 -28.75
N ALA A 171 -5.01 13.69 -27.90
CA ALA A 171 -6.41 13.29 -28.02
C ALA A 171 -7.31 14.19 -27.17
N LYS A 172 -8.39 14.65 -27.77
CA LYS A 172 -9.44 15.37 -27.04
C LYS A 172 -10.22 14.39 -26.17
N ILE A 173 -10.45 14.76 -24.90
CA ILE A 173 -11.22 13.93 -23.97
C ILE A 173 -12.72 14.22 -24.15
N GLY A 174 -13.43 13.36 -24.88
CA GLY A 174 -14.85 13.50 -25.15
C GLY A 174 -15.19 14.85 -25.81
N ASP A 175 -16.28 15.48 -25.37
CA ASP A 175 -16.72 16.80 -25.81
C ASP A 175 -16.10 17.96 -24.98
N SER A 176 -15.18 17.66 -24.08
CA SER A 176 -14.51 18.66 -23.24
C SER A 176 -13.51 19.50 -24.06
N ASN A 177 -13.09 20.64 -23.50
CA ASN A 177 -11.97 21.41 -24.03
C ASN A 177 -10.61 20.92 -23.51
N VAL A 178 -10.57 19.75 -22.87
CA VAL A 178 -9.35 19.14 -22.33
C VAL A 178 -8.71 18.26 -23.40
N ILE A 179 -7.42 18.46 -23.60
CA ILE A 179 -6.60 17.66 -24.52
C ILE A 179 -5.59 16.88 -23.68
N LEU A 180 -5.55 15.57 -23.86
CA LEU A 180 -4.50 14.73 -23.31
C LEU A 180 -3.25 14.90 -24.19
N LEU A 181 -2.24 15.58 -23.66
CA LEU A 181 -1.00 15.87 -24.41
C LEU A 181 -0.07 14.66 -24.37
N ASP A 182 0.12 14.07 -23.19
CA ASP A 182 0.95 12.89 -22.99
C ASP A 182 0.41 12.02 -21.86
N ALA A 183 0.80 10.77 -21.87
CA ALA A 183 0.62 9.83 -20.78
C ALA A 183 1.88 8.98 -20.67
N GLN A 184 2.33 8.72 -19.46
CA GLN A 184 3.49 7.87 -19.20
C GLN A 184 3.03 6.57 -18.61
N ILE A 185 3.53 5.45 -19.12
CA ILE A 185 3.20 4.11 -18.68
C ILE A 185 4.50 3.45 -18.25
N GLY A 186 4.61 3.11 -16.98
CA GLY A 186 5.65 2.23 -16.46
C GLY A 186 5.43 0.79 -16.94
N GLN A 187 6.50 0.07 -17.17
CA GLN A 187 6.49 -1.34 -17.56
C GLN A 187 7.03 -2.22 -16.44
#